data_62b123d5c475f470821bb45bdb93c8b8
#
_entry.id   62b123d5c475f470821bb45bdb93c8b8
#
_cell.length_a   1.000
_cell.length_b   1.000
_cell.length_c   1.000
_cell.angle_alpha   90.00
_cell.angle_beta   90.00
_cell.angle_gamma   90.00
#
_symmetry.space_group_name_H-M   'P 1'
#
loop_
_entity.id
_entity.type
_entity.pdbx_description
1 polymer ?
#
loop_
_entity_poly.entity_id
_entity_poly.type
_entity_poly.pdbx_seq_one_letter_code
_entity_poly.pdbx_strand_id
1 'polypeptide(L)'
;MLTSLVLVLTTDCPLTFPSHLGRASHAAFLRLIAQSAPDLAERLHDPDERRPFTCSTVWGARRRGRGLALDSSTPVFVRYTGLTAEVSRHLQILAQDPPSHVEIEGVNLAVQQATLDPAVHPWAGQVSYEELAAGHLLPGEPPPHRTELEFVSPTAFRSGGRTLPVPLPALVYGGLVGKWNAFAPVAVSEEVRRFAEECLAISRYRLSTRAINAKGKSVQIGFVGHCRYTALNRDRYWLGLIQLLTDYAFYAGVGYQTAAGMGQVRRA
;
A
#
# COMPACT_ATOMS: atom_id res chain seq x y z
N MET A 1 10.49 -10.57 5.71
CA MET A 1 9.15 -11.05 5.29
C MET A 1 8.28 -9.86 4.99
N LEU A 2 7.64 -9.86 3.84
CA LEU A 2 6.60 -8.93 3.41
C LEU A 2 5.26 -9.65 3.51
N THR A 3 4.25 -9.00 4.06
CA THR A 3 2.93 -9.62 4.28
C THR A 3 1.83 -8.64 3.92
N SER A 4 0.77 -9.12 3.30
CA SER A 4 -0.44 -8.39 2.96
C SER A 4 -1.65 -9.18 3.42
N LEU A 5 -2.24 -8.74 4.54
CA LEU A 5 -3.47 -9.29 5.12
C LEU A 5 -4.68 -8.56 4.59
N VAL A 6 -5.69 -9.31 4.17
CA VAL A 6 -7.01 -8.79 3.83
C VAL A 6 -8.03 -9.31 4.86
N LEU A 7 -8.78 -8.39 5.44
CA LEU A 7 -9.95 -8.68 6.26
C LEU A 7 -11.21 -8.34 5.47
N VAL A 8 -12.05 -9.34 5.24
CA VAL A 8 -13.38 -9.18 4.63
C VAL A 8 -14.37 -8.92 5.75
N LEU A 9 -15.09 -7.82 5.64
CA LEU A 9 -15.95 -7.26 6.68
C LEU A 9 -17.38 -7.14 6.19
N THR A 10 -18.34 -7.30 7.11
CA THR A 10 -19.77 -7.12 6.85
C THR A 10 -20.43 -6.34 7.97
N THR A 11 -21.66 -5.92 7.71
CA THR A 11 -22.52 -5.25 8.65
C THR A 11 -23.93 -5.83 8.57
N ASP A 12 -24.63 -5.93 9.70
CA ASP A 12 -26.01 -6.39 9.75
C ASP A 12 -27.00 -5.27 9.39
N CYS A 13 -26.56 -4.02 9.43
CA CYS A 13 -27.39 -2.85 9.15
C CYS A 13 -26.76 -1.97 8.07
N PRO A 14 -27.58 -1.30 7.24
CA PRO A 14 -27.05 -0.29 6.31
C PRO A 14 -26.38 0.85 7.07
N LEU A 15 -25.15 1.19 6.66
CA LEU A 15 -24.34 2.22 7.28
C LEU A 15 -23.90 3.26 6.25
N THR A 16 -23.64 4.46 6.70
CA THR A 16 -23.05 5.53 5.87
C THR A 16 -21.84 6.11 6.59
N PHE A 17 -20.73 6.16 5.88
CA PHE A 17 -19.45 6.66 6.36
C PHE A 17 -18.95 7.86 5.55
N PRO A 18 -17.97 8.63 6.06
CA PRO A 18 -17.22 9.59 5.27
C PRO A 18 -16.61 8.95 4.00
N SER A 19 -16.30 9.76 3.00
CA SER A 19 -15.80 9.27 1.70
C SER A 19 -14.42 8.61 1.73
N HIS A 20 -13.69 8.72 2.84
CA HIS A 20 -12.36 8.15 3.01
C HIS A 20 -12.14 7.71 4.46
N LEU A 21 -11.93 6.42 4.66
CA LEU A 21 -11.78 5.78 5.96
C LEU A 21 -10.34 5.36 6.28
N GLY A 22 -9.35 5.89 5.57
CA GLY A 22 -7.96 5.45 5.73
C GLY A 22 -7.40 5.71 7.14
N ARG A 23 -7.79 6.80 7.80
CA ARG A 23 -7.38 7.07 9.19
C ARG A 23 -8.10 6.18 10.19
N ALA A 24 -9.38 5.91 9.97
CA ALA A 24 -10.13 4.98 10.79
C ALA A 24 -9.58 3.56 10.65
N SER A 25 -9.22 3.15 9.43
CA SER A 25 -8.53 1.89 9.16
C SER A 25 -7.16 1.83 9.84
N HIS A 26 -6.37 2.92 9.81
CA HIS A 26 -5.11 3.02 10.55
C HIS A 26 -5.31 2.86 12.07
N ALA A 27 -6.29 3.55 12.65
CA ALA A 27 -6.59 3.42 14.07
C ALA A 27 -7.07 2.01 14.42
N ALA A 28 -7.88 1.38 13.56
CA ALA A 28 -8.29 -0.02 13.70
C ALA A 28 -7.07 -0.96 13.69
N PHE A 29 -6.14 -0.78 12.76
CA PHE A 29 -4.89 -1.56 12.70
C PHE A 29 -4.09 -1.47 14.00
N LEU A 30 -3.86 -0.26 14.52
CA LEU A 30 -3.11 -0.10 15.77
C LEU A 30 -3.83 -0.74 16.96
N ARG A 31 -5.17 -0.67 17.04
CA ARG A 31 -5.95 -1.38 18.07
C ARG A 31 -5.80 -2.89 17.96
N LEU A 32 -5.83 -3.44 16.74
CA LEU A 32 -5.62 -4.88 16.52
C LEU A 32 -4.24 -5.33 17.00
N ILE A 33 -3.19 -4.56 16.69
CA ILE A 33 -1.84 -4.86 17.18
C ILE A 33 -1.76 -4.72 18.69
N ALA A 34 -2.36 -3.68 19.29
CA ALA A 34 -2.33 -3.43 20.72
C ALA A 34 -2.94 -4.54 21.55
N GLN A 35 -3.90 -5.31 21.03
CA GLN A 35 -4.49 -6.45 21.71
C GLN A 35 -3.50 -7.56 22.06
N SER A 36 -2.48 -7.78 21.22
CA SER A 36 -1.47 -8.82 21.41
C SER A 36 -0.07 -8.27 21.68
N ALA A 37 0.21 -7.03 21.30
CA ALA A 37 1.52 -6.40 21.41
C ALA A 37 1.40 -4.88 21.65
N PRO A 38 1.04 -4.43 22.87
CA PRO A 38 0.85 -3.01 23.18
C PRO A 38 2.10 -2.18 22.93
N ASP A 39 3.29 -2.69 23.29
CA ASP A 39 4.57 -1.99 23.09
C ASP A 39 4.89 -1.79 21.60
N LEU A 40 4.54 -2.76 20.76
CA LEU A 40 4.68 -2.61 19.31
C LEU A 40 3.71 -1.54 18.78
N ALA A 41 2.47 -1.56 19.24
CA ALA A 41 1.48 -0.57 18.80
C ALA A 41 1.90 0.86 19.17
N GLU A 42 2.52 1.06 20.34
CA GLU A 42 3.07 2.35 20.76
C GLU A 42 4.21 2.80 19.82
N ARG A 43 5.19 1.95 19.53
CA ARG A 43 6.25 2.26 18.55
C ARG A 43 5.69 2.56 17.15
N LEU A 44 4.71 1.80 16.68
CA LEU A 44 4.09 2.01 15.37
C LEU A 44 3.27 3.32 15.29
N HIS A 45 2.87 3.86 16.44
CA HIS A 45 2.16 5.13 16.53
C HIS A 45 3.09 6.35 16.47
N ASP A 46 4.40 6.17 16.73
CA ASP A 46 5.37 7.26 16.72
C ASP A 46 5.35 8.01 15.38
N PRO A 47 5.10 9.32 15.36
CA PRO A 47 5.05 10.11 14.14
C PRO A 47 6.42 10.33 13.50
N ASP A 48 7.51 10.24 14.26
CA ASP A 48 8.87 10.53 13.82
C ASP A 48 9.52 9.33 13.13
N GLU A 49 8.99 8.13 13.34
CA GLU A 49 9.49 6.92 12.70
C GLU A 49 8.83 6.64 11.33
N ARG A 50 9.63 6.10 10.42
CA ARG A 50 9.11 5.59 9.14
C ARG A 50 8.30 4.34 9.40
N ARG A 51 7.00 4.37 9.08
CA ARG A 51 6.08 3.29 9.39
C ARG A 51 6.37 2.03 8.57
N PRO A 52 6.61 0.88 9.23
CA PRO A 52 6.88 -0.40 8.58
C PRO A 52 5.59 -1.13 8.16
N PHE A 53 4.54 -0.40 7.81
CA PHE A 53 3.25 -0.94 7.43
C PHE A 53 2.47 0.01 6.52
N THR A 54 1.47 -0.53 5.82
CA THR A 54 0.46 0.27 5.15
C THR A 54 -0.95 -0.15 5.56
N CYS A 55 -1.90 0.77 5.45
CA CYS A 55 -3.32 0.51 5.64
C CYS A 55 -4.09 1.01 4.42
N SER A 56 -5.03 0.23 3.92
CA SER A 56 -5.98 0.73 2.92
C SER A 56 -7.10 1.53 3.59
N THR A 57 -7.88 2.25 2.79
CA THR A 57 -9.25 2.61 3.18
C THR A 57 -10.15 1.37 3.13
N VAL A 58 -11.41 1.49 3.52
CA VAL A 58 -12.41 0.44 3.27
C VAL A 58 -12.72 0.41 1.78
N TRP A 59 -12.59 -0.76 1.16
CA TRP A 59 -12.90 -1.01 -0.25
C TRP A 59 -14.14 -1.87 -0.39
N GLY A 60 -14.81 -1.78 -1.56
CA GLY A 60 -16.05 -2.48 -1.83
C GLY A 60 -17.32 -1.68 -1.49
N ALA A 61 -17.22 -0.65 -0.66
CA ALA A 61 -18.34 0.21 -0.32
C ALA A 61 -18.82 1.04 -1.53
N ARG A 62 -20.14 1.22 -1.65
CA ARG A 62 -20.73 2.03 -2.72
C ARG A 62 -20.62 3.52 -2.39
N ARG A 63 -20.27 4.34 -3.35
CA ARG A 63 -20.33 5.81 -3.17
C ARG A 63 -21.80 6.27 -3.17
N ARG A 64 -22.17 7.02 -2.13
CA ARG A 64 -23.50 7.66 -2.03
C ARG A 64 -23.30 9.14 -1.71
N GLY A 65 -23.46 9.98 -2.70
CA GLY A 65 -23.19 11.41 -2.56
C GLY A 65 -21.73 11.68 -2.17
N ARG A 66 -21.52 12.30 -1.01
CA ARG A 66 -20.19 12.60 -0.45
C ARG A 66 -19.67 11.51 0.50
N GLY A 67 -20.38 10.41 0.69
CA GLY A 67 -20.05 9.33 1.62
C GLY A 67 -19.90 7.98 0.95
N LEU A 68 -19.66 6.98 1.79
CA LEU A 68 -19.62 5.55 1.45
C LEU A 68 -20.81 4.87 2.13
N ALA A 69 -21.58 4.10 1.38
CA ALA A 69 -22.67 3.28 1.89
C ALA A 69 -22.21 1.82 1.94
N LEU A 70 -22.41 1.19 3.10
CA LEU A 70 -22.30 -0.24 3.30
C LEU A 70 -23.70 -0.80 3.47
N ASP A 71 -23.97 -1.93 2.88
CA ASP A 71 -25.18 -2.71 3.09
C ASP A 71 -24.81 -4.14 3.52
N SER A 72 -25.77 -4.85 4.10
CA SER A 72 -25.56 -6.23 4.59
C SER A 72 -25.33 -7.24 3.45
N SER A 73 -25.63 -6.89 2.21
CA SER A 73 -25.54 -7.79 1.04
C SER A 73 -24.18 -7.77 0.35
N THR A 74 -23.37 -6.74 0.63
CA THR A 74 -22.11 -6.54 -0.08
C THR A 74 -20.95 -6.48 0.92
N PRO A 75 -20.07 -7.50 0.97
CA PRO A 75 -18.90 -7.46 1.81
C PRO A 75 -17.95 -6.36 1.37
N VAL A 76 -17.32 -5.74 2.34
CA VAL A 76 -16.24 -4.75 2.14
C VAL A 76 -14.94 -5.32 2.69
N PHE A 77 -13.83 -4.73 2.36
CA PHE A 77 -12.57 -5.21 2.90
C PHE A 77 -11.60 -4.08 3.23
N VAL A 78 -10.71 -4.37 4.17
CA VAL A 78 -9.53 -3.57 4.49
C VAL A 78 -8.29 -4.41 4.29
N ARG A 79 -7.20 -3.74 3.95
CA ARG A 79 -5.91 -4.36 3.72
C ARG A 79 -4.86 -3.74 4.64
N TYR A 80 -4.07 -4.59 5.27
CA TYR A 80 -2.93 -4.22 6.10
C TYR A 80 -1.68 -4.91 5.59
N THR A 81 -0.57 -4.17 5.47
CA THR A 81 0.70 -4.78 5.07
C THR A 81 1.76 -4.62 6.14
N GLY A 82 2.66 -5.59 6.25
CA GLY A 82 3.85 -5.54 7.10
C GLY A 82 5.11 -5.55 6.23
N LEU A 83 6.05 -4.65 6.56
CA LEU A 83 7.34 -4.52 5.88
C LEU A 83 8.50 -5.01 6.75
N THR A 84 8.27 -5.33 8.02
CA THR A 84 9.26 -5.94 8.93
C THR A 84 8.79 -7.32 9.36
N ALA A 85 9.72 -8.15 9.82
CA ALA A 85 9.40 -9.49 10.32
C ALA A 85 8.46 -9.43 11.53
N GLU A 86 8.61 -8.43 12.39
CA GLU A 86 7.79 -8.25 13.59
C GLU A 86 6.33 -7.94 13.21
N VAL A 87 6.09 -6.92 12.37
CA VAL A 87 4.73 -6.58 11.93
C VAL A 87 4.11 -7.72 11.11
N SER A 88 4.89 -8.35 10.23
CA SER A 88 4.42 -9.49 9.42
C SER A 88 3.95 -10.66 10.27
N ARG A 89 4.67 -10.98 11.36
CA ARG A 89 4.27 -12.04 12.30
C ARG A 89 2.91 -11.74 12.94
N HIS A 90 2.66 -10.51 13.37
CA HIS A 90 1.36 -10.14 13.94
C HIS A 90 0.23 -10.20 12.91
N LEU A 91 0.49 -9.85 11.65
CA LEU A 91 -0.50 -10.03 10.57
C LEU A 91 -0.78 -11.53 10.30
N GLN A 92 0.22 -12.40 10.43
CA GLN A 92 0.06 -13.86 10.30
C GLN A 92 -0.79 -14.42 11.45
N ILE A 93 -0.57 -13.95 12.68
CA ILE A 93 -1.40 -14.33 13.84
C ILE A 93 -2.85 -13.88 13.61
N LEU A 94 -3.08 -12.63 13.19
CA LEU A 94 -4.42 -12.12 12.88
C LEU A 94 -5.11 -12.87 11.73
N ALA A 95 -4.35 -13.47 10.81
CA ALA A 95 -4.92 -14.30 9.75
C ALA A 95 -5.34 -15.69 10.25
N GLN A 96 -4.62 -16.25 11.23
CA GLN A 96 -4.88 -17.57 11.83
C GLN A 96 -6.01 -17.52 12.87
N ASP A 97 -6.04 -16.46 13.66
CA ASP A 97 -7.04 -16.22 14.72
C ASP A 97 -7.59 -14.80 14.60
N PRO A 98 -8.48 -14.55 13.62
CA PRO A 98 -9.01 -13.23 13.39
C PRO A 98 -10.02 -12.84 14.50
N PRO A 99 -10.07 -11.55 14.88
CA PRO A 99 -11.08 -11.06 15.79
C PRO A 99 -12.47 -11.21 15.15
N SER A 100 -13.49 -11.43 15.96
CA SER A 100 -14.88 -11.51 15.48
C SER A 100 -15.36 -10.20 14.84
N HIS A 101 -14.83 -9.06 15.30
CA HIS A 101 -15.21 -7.72 14.83
C HIS A 101 -14.01 -6.80 14.74
N VAL A 102 -14.09 -5.82 13.84
CA VAL A 102 -13.15 -4.70 13.73
C VAL A 102 -13.93 -3.40 13.83
N GLU A 103 -13.53 -2.52 14.74
CA GLU A 103 -14.12 -1.19 14.87
C GLU A 103 -13.52 -0.23 13.86
N ILE A 104 -14.34 0.32 12.98
CA ILE A 104 -13.97 1.36 12.00
C ILE A 104 -14.93 2.54 12.14
N GLU A 105 -14.39 3.72 12.42
CA GLU A 105 -15.16 4.97 12.62
C GLU A 105 -16.27 4.82 13.67
N GLY A 106 -15.95 4.14 14.80
CA GLY A 106 -16.90 3.93 15.90
C GLY A 106 -17.96 2.85 15.64
N VAL A 107 -17.86 2.10 14.54
CA VAL A 107 -18.80 1.03 14.20
C VAL A 107 -18.06 -0.30 14.17
N ASN A 108 -18.62 -1.31 14.84
CA ASN A 108 -18.13 -2.69 14.81
C ASN A 108 -18.62 -3.39 13.55
N LEU A 109 -17.69 -3.78 12.69
CA LEU A 109 -17.92 -4.59 11.49
C LEU A 109 -17.52 -6.03 11.77
N ALA A 110 -18.37 -6.98 11.45
CA ALA A 110 -18.07 -8.40 11.63
C ALA A 110 -17.00 -8.86 10.63
N VAL A 111 -15.99 -9.62 11.10
CA VAL A 111 -14.98 -10.22 10.26
C VAL A 111 -15.50 -11.54 9.72
N GLN A 112 -15.74 -11.62 8.42
CA GLN A 112 -16.13 -12.85 7.75
C GLN A 112 -14.94 -13.71 7.38
N GLN A 113 -13.85 -13.08 6.99
CA GLN A 113 -12.65 -13.76 6.53
C GLN A 113 -11.40 -12.92 6.76
N ALA A 114 -10.31 -13.58 7.14
CA ALA A 114 -8.96 -13.04 7.14
C ALA A 114 -8.10 -13.93 6.23
N THR A 115 -7.37 -13.33 5.30
CA THR A 115 -6.57 -14.12 4.34
C THR A 115 -5.25 -13.45 3.98
N LEU A 116 -4.24 -14.30 3.81
CA LEU A 116 -2.92 -13.97 3.24
C LEU A 116 -2.74 -14.65 1.88
N ASP A 117 -3.72 -15.43 1.43
CA ASP A 117 -3.65 -16.23 0.20
C ASP A 117 -4.10 -15.40 -1.01
N PRO A 118 -3.22 -15.16 -1.99
CA PRO A 118 -3.56 -14.45 -3.22
C PRO A 118 -4.59 -15.18 -4.09
N ALA A 119 -4.75 -16.49 -3.94
CA ALA A 119 -5.80 -17.25 -4.61
C ALA A 119 -7.20 -16.96 -4.06
N VAL A 120 -7.28 -16.54 -2.79
CA VAL A 120 -8.53 -16.17 -2.10
C VAL A 120 -8.87 -14.71 -2.35
N HIS A 121 -7.87 -13.84 -2.30
CA HIS A 121 -8.08 -12.41 -2.51
C HIS A 121 -6.87 -11.76 -3.21
N PRO A 122 -7.06 -11.01 -4.33
CA PRO A 122 -5.96 -10.49 -5.15
C PRO A 122 -5.09 -9.41 -4.46
N TRP A 123 -5.48 -8.94 -3.30
CA TRP A 123 -4.71 -8.02 -2.46
C TRP A 123 -4.05 -8.70 -1.26
N ALA A 124 -4.24 -9.99 -1.08
CA ALA A 124 -3.53 -10.79 -0.10
C ALA A 124 -2.19 -11.28 -0.67
N GLY A 125 -1.23 -11.62 0.20
CA GLY A 125 0.03 -12.23 -0.23
C GLY A 125 1.11 -12.16 0.82
N GLN A 126 2.10 -13.04 0.65
CA GLN A 126 3.32 -13.08 1.44
C GLN A 126 4.50 -13.42 0.53
N VAL A 127 5.66 -12.82 0.81
CA VAL A 127 6.92 -13.14 0.14
C VAL A 127 8.08 -12.71 1.04
N SER A 128 9.21 -13.41 1.02
CA SER A 128 10.41 -12.91 1.66
C SER A 128 11.08 -11.83 0.81
N TYR A 129 11.90 -11.00 1.43
CA TYR A 129 12.71 -10.02 0.69
C TYR A 129 13.69 -10.72 -0.24
N GLU A 130 14.22 -11.86 0.20
CA GLU A 130 15.18 -12.69 -0.52
C GLU A 130 14.54 -13.29 -1.77
N GLU A 131 13.34 -13.88 -1.65
CA GLU A 131 12.59 -14.43 -2.80
C GLU A 131 12.23 -13.34 -3.80
N LEU A 132 11.74 -12.18 -3.32
CA LEU A 132 11.39 -11.07 -4.18
C LEU A 132 12.63 -10.53 -4.93
N ALA A 133 13.76 -10.39 -4.24
CA ALA A 133 15.02 -9.96 -4.84
C ALA A 133 15.57 -11.01 -5.84
N ALA A 134 15.54 -12.28 -5.47
CA ALA A 134 16.00 -13.37 -6.31
C ALA A 134 15.23 -13.45 -7.64
N GLY A 135 13.92 -13.22 -7.62
CA GLY A 135 13.09 -13.21 -8.82
C GLY A 135 13.46 -12.16 -9.87
N HIS A 136 14.20 -11.12 -9.47
CA HIS A 136 14.54 -10.01 -10.36
C HIS A 136 16.03 -9.75 -10.56
N LEU A 137 16.89 -10.14 -9.59
CA LEU A 137 18.31 -9.79 -9.59
C LEU A 137 19.23 -10.96 -9.92
N LEU A 138 18.76 -12.20 -9.77
CA LEU A 138 19.56 -13.35 -10.15
C LEU A 138 19.70 -13.52 -11.68
N PRO A 139 20.75 -14.22 -12.15
CA PRO A 139 20.90 -14.55 -13.57
C PRO A 139 19.69 -15.34 -14.10
N GLY A 140 19.17 -14.96 -15.25
CA GLY A 140 18.03 -15.57 -15.90
C GLY A 140 17.68 -14.82 -17.19
N GLU A 141 16.42 -14.77 -17.57
CA GLU A 141 15.97 -13.96 -18.71
C GLU A 141 16.20 -12.46 -18.48
N PRO A 142 16.45 -11.68 -19.53
CA PRO A 142 16.57 -10.23 -19.39
C PRO A 142 15.30 -9.62 -18.79
N PRO A 143 15.42 -8.76 -17.74
CA PRO A 143 14.26 -8.14 -17.15
C PRO A 143 13.49 -7.30 -18.17
N PRO A 144 12.15 -7.25 -18.12
CA PRO A 144 11.35 -6.41 -18.99
C PRO A 144 11.76 -4.93 -18.86
N HIS A 145 11.86 -4.25 -20.00
CA HIS A 145 12.15 -2.82 -20.02
C HIS A 145 10.91 -1.94 -19.83
N ARG A 146 9.76 -2.56 -19.69
CA ARG A 146 8.49 -1.90 -19.42
C ARG A 146 7.90 -2.40 -18.12
N THR A 147 7.26 -1.48 -17.39
CA THR A 147 6.47 -1.80 -16.23
C THR A 147 5.26 -0.87 -16.14
N GLU A 148 4.18 -1.34 -15.60
CA GLU A 148 2.95 -0.57 -15.43
C GLU A 148 2.44 -0.72 -13.99
N LEU A 149 2.06 0.40 -13.38
CA LEU A 149 1.46 0.45 -12.05
C LEU A 149 0.02 0.92 -12.15
N GLU A 150 -0.86 0.19 -11.45
CA GLU A 150 -2.23 0.60 -11.17
C GLU A 150 -2.30 1.22 -9.78
N PHE A 151 -2.62 2.51 -9.69
CA PHE A 151 -2.84 3.26 -8.46
C PHE A 151 -4.33 3.23 -8.12
N VAL A 152 -4.71 2.39 -7.17
CA VAL A 152 -6.12 2.14 -6.83
C VAL A 152 -6.64 3.07 -5.75
N SER A 153 -5.77 3.65 -4.94
CA SER A 153 -6.13 4.69 -3.98
C SER A 153 -5.43 6.01 -4.27
N PRO A 154 -5.97 7.14 -3.81
CA PRO A 154 -5.36 8.45 -4.06
C PRO A 154 -3.89 8.46 -3.66
N THR A 155 -3.03 8.84 -4.59
CA THR A 155 -1.58 8.84 -4.44
C THR A 155 -1.03 10.24 -4.69
N ALA A 156 -0.10 10.68 -3.86
CA ALA A 156 0.62 11.93 -4.04
C ALA A 156 1.99 11.86 -3.37
N PHE A 157 2.86 12.80 -3.72
CA PHE A 157 4.22 12.88 -3.19
C PHE A 157 4.45 14.20 -2.50
N ARG A 158 5.35 14.24 -1.52
CA ARG A 158 5.88 15.47 -0.93
C ARG A 158 7.22 15.79 -1.59
N SER A 159 7.32 16.95 -2.21
CA SER A 159 8.55 17.43 -2.85
C SER A 159 8.60 18.96 -2.81
N GLY A 160 9.72 19.51 -2.37
CA GLY A 160 9.90 20.98 -2.29
C GLY A 160 8.81 21.69 -1.46
N GLY A 161 8.34 21.09 -0.36
CA GLY A 161 7.27 21.64 0.48
C GLY A 161 5.85 21.58 -0.13
N ARG A 162 5.71 21.01 -1.33
CA ARG A 162 4.43 20.90 -2.06
C ARG A 162 3.94 19.46 -2.14
N THR A 163 2.64 19.31 -2.37
CA THR A 163 2.03 18.01 -2.70
C THR A 163 1.91 17.89 -4.21
N LEU A 164 2.52 16.84 -4.78
CA LEU A 164 2.53 16.56 -6.20
C LEU A 164 1.70 15.31 -6.50
N PRO A 165 0.52 15.43 -7.12
CA PRO A 165 -0.32 14.31 -7.51
C PRO A 165 0.03 13.81 -8.93
N VAL A 166 1.29 13.47 -9.16
CA VAL A 166 1.80 12.97 -10.45
C VAL A 166 2.85 11.89 -10.21
N PRO A 167 2.79 10.73 -10.89
CA PRO A 167 3.72 9.61 -10.69
C PRO A 167 5.03 9.79 -11.48
N LEU A 168 5.81 10.83 -11.16
CA LEU A 168 7.14 11.00 -11.76
C LEU A 168 8.06 9.83 -11.37
N PRO A 169 8.83 9.25 -12.31
CA PRO A 169 9.67 8.07 -12.05
C PRO A 169 10.58 8.24 -10.84
N ALA A 170 11.27 9.38 -10.73
CA ALA A 170 12.16 9.67 -9.60
C ALA A 170 11.44 9.69 -8.24
N LEU A 171 10.18 10.14 -8.18
CA LEU A 171 9.39 10.17 -6.96
C LEU A 171 8.87 8.78 -6.58
N VAL A 172 8.44 7.99 -7.57
CA VAL A 172 7.95 6.62 -7.37
C VAL A 172 9.09 5.74 -6.89
N TYR A 173 10.15 5.61 -7.68
CA TYR A 173 11.25 4.68 -7.39
C TYR A 173 12.18 5.19 -6.29
N GLY A 174 12.39 6.51 -6.17
CA GLY A 174 13.11 7.08 -5.05
C GLY A 174 12.40 6.86 -3.70
N GLY A 175 11.06 6.93 -3.68
CA GLY A 175 10.29 6.58 -2.48
C GLY A 175 10.34 5.09 -2.15
N LEU A 176 10.30 4.23 -3.16
CA LEU A 176 10.35 2.77 -2.98
C LEU A 176 11.73 2.30 -2.51
N VAL A 177 12.83 2.76 -3.13
CA VAL A 177 14.18 2.40 -2.68
C VAL A 177 14.45 2.89 -1.26
N GLY A 178 13.98 4.08 -0.90
CA GLY A 178 14.11 4.57 0.47
C GLY A 178 13.33 3.73 1.50
N LYS A 179 12.18 3.15 1.14
CA LYS A 179 11.45 2.20 1.99
C LYS A 179 12.13 0.83 2.02
N TRP A 180 12.59 0.35 0.87
CA TRP A 180 13.34 -0.91 0.78
C TRP A 180 14.56 -0.87 1.71
N ASN A 181 15.43 0.12 1.56
CA ASN A 181 16.65 0.25 2.35
C ASN A 181 16.41 0.51 3.84
N ALA A 182 15.22 0.98 4.22
CA ALA A 182 14.85 1.14 5.62
C ALA A 182 14.41 -0.18 6.29
N PHE A 183 13.85 -1.14 5.54
CA PHE A 183 13.19 -2.31 6.12
C PHE A 183 13.71 -3.66 5.62
N ALA A 184 14.38 -3.70 4.46
CA ALA A 184 14.95 -4.93 3.93
C ALA A 184 16.25 -5.32 4.65
N PRO A 185 16.58 -6.60 4.75
CA PRO A 185 17.83 -7.07 5.35
C PRO A 185 19.05 -6.72 4.50
N VAL A 186 18.86 -6.47 3.20
CA VAL A 186 19.92 -6.10 2.25
C VAL A 186 19.53 -4.85 1.50
N ALA A 187 20.37 -3.82 1.56
CA ALA A 187 20.15 -2.58 0.82
C ALA A 187 20.43 -2.76 -0.67
N VAL A 188 19.71 -1.98 -1.49
CA VAL A 188 19.99 -1.85 -2.92
C VAL A 188 20.48 -0.43 -3.22
N SER A 189 21.07 -0.23 -4.41
CA SER A 189 21.64 1.06 -4.78
C SER A 189 20.58 2.18 -4.83
N GLU A 190 20.82 3.27 -4.12
CA GLU A 190 19.98 4.47 -4.18
C GLU A 190 20.06 5.20 -5.53
N GLU A 191 21.09 4.92 -6.34
CA GLU A 191 21.24 5.44 -7.71
C GLU A 191 20.10 4.99 -8.63
N VAL A 192 19.31 3.98 -8.25
CA VAL A 192 18.07 3.63 -8.98
C VAL A 192 17.11 4.81 -9.09
N ARG A 193 17.13 5.75 -8.14
CA ARG A 193 16.36 7.00 -8.24
C ARG A 193 16.81 7.84 -9.42
N ARG A 194 18.13 8.01 -9.56
CA ARG A 194 18.73 8.74 -10.69
C ARG A 194 18.48 8.02 -12.01
N PHE A 195 18.65 6.69 -12.03
CA PHE A 195 18.28 5.89 -13.20
C PHE A 195 16.81 6.10 -13.58
N ALA A 196 15.90 6.11 -12.60
CA ALA A 196 14.50 6.36 -12.87
C ALA A 196 14.24 7.78 -13.42
N GLU A 197 14.95 8.78 -12.94
CA GLU A 197 14.85 10.16 -13.41
C GLU A 197 15.36 10.36 -14.83
N GLU A 198 16.53 9.79 -15.16
CA GLU A 198 17.22 10.00 -16.42
C GLU A 198 16.81 9.00 -17.50
N CYS A 199 16.42 7.77 -17.11
CA CYS A 199 16.26 6.65 -18.04
C CYS A 199 14.85 6.06 -18.12
N LEU A 200 13.89 6.47 -17.29
CA LEU A 200 12.51 6.02 -17.38
C LEU A 200 11.61 7.09 -17.99
N ALA A 201 11.08 6.81 -19.16
CA ALA A 201 10.02 7.62 -19.77
C ALA A 201 8.63 7.15 -19.31
N ILE A 202 7.73 8.06 -18.98
CA ILE A 202 6.29 7.77 -18.87
C ILE A 202 5.77 7.60 -20.29
N SER A 203 5.58 6.34 -20.70
CA SER A 203 5.20 6.00 -22.08
C SER A 203 3.69 5.91 -22.30
N ARG A 204 2.93 5.78 -21.23
CA ARG A 204 1.46 5.80 -21.24
C ARG A 204 0.92 6.10 -19.86
N TYR A 205 -0.15 6.89 -19.77
CA TYR A 205 -0.90 7.03 -18.53
C TYR A 205 -2.39 7.24 -18.78
N ARG A 206 -3.18 6.83 -17.80
CA ARG A 206 -4.60 7.13 -17.69
C ARG A 206 -4.86 7.46 -16.22
N LEU A 207 -4.84 8.73 -15.89
CA LEU A 207 -4.90 9.21 -14.51
C LEU A 207 -6.09 10.15 -14.31
N SER A 208 -6.65 10.13 -13.11
CA SER A 208 -7.65 11.11 -12.67
C SER A 208 -7.32 11.56 -11.25
N THR A 209 -7.63 12.82 -10.94
CA THR A 209 -7.47 13.35 -9.59
C THR A 209 -8.61 12.92 -8.68
N ARG A 210 -8.29 12.70 -7.41
CA ARG A 210 -9.26 12.42 -6.35
C ARG A 210 -8.95 13.28 -5.15
N ALA A 211 -9.96 14.00 -4.67
CA ALA A 211 -9.87 14.74 -3.42
C ALA A 211 -10.29 13.83 -2.26
N ILE A 212 -9.56 13.88 -1.18
CA ILE A 212 -9.88 13.23 0.10
C ILE A 212 -9.87 14.25 1.22
N ASN A 213 -10.77 14.09 2.18
CA ASN A 213 -10.78 14.92 3.37
C ASN A 213 -9.62 14.52 4.29
N ALA A 214 -8.79 15.47 4.63
CA ALA A 214 -7.72 15.33 5.59
C ALA A 214 -8.20 15.76 7.00
N LYS A 215 -7.29 15.84 7.98
CA LYS A 215 -7.63 16.29 9.33
C LYS A 215 -8.20 17.71 9.31
N GLY A 216 -9.35 17.92 9.97
CA GLY A 216 -10.05 19.21 9.98
C GLY A 216 -10.76 19.49 8.62
N LYS A 217 -10.73 20.73 8.17
CA LYS A 217 -11.33 21.16 6.89
C LYS A 217 -10.38 21.07 5.69
N SER A 218 -9.16 20.53 5.87
CA SER A 218 -8.19 20.45 4.78
C SER A 218 -8.55 19.34 3.78
N VAL A 219 -8.30 19.62 2.50
CA VAL A 219 -8.49 18.67 1.40
C VAL A 219 -7.12 18.29 0.84
N GLN A 220 -6.90 17.01 0.64
CA GLN A 220 -5.73 16.50 -0.06
C GLN A 220 -6.14 16.00 -1.43
N ILE A 221 -5.34 16.31 -2.44
CA ILE A 221 -5.54 15.84 -3.80
C ILE A 221 -4.47 14.76 -4.09
N GLY A 222 -4.92 13.62 -4.55
CA GLY A 222 -4.09 12.56 -5.10
C GLY A 222 -4.57 12.17 -6.49
N PHE A 223 -3.81 11.33 -7.18
CA PHE A 223 -4.22 10.72 -8.44
C PHE A 223 -4.52 9.23 -8.23
N VAL A 224 -5.34 8.68 -9.12
CA VAL A 224 -5.62 7.24 -9.28
C VAL A 224 -5.56 6.88 -10.75
N GLY A 225 -5.37 5.60 -11.07
CA GLY A 225 -5.36 5.08 -12.44
C GLY A 225 -4.05 4.38 -12.78
N HIS A 226 -3.68 4.36 -14.05
CA HIS A 226 -2.56 3.58 -14.58
C HIS A 226 -1.43 4.48 -15.09
N CYS A 227 -0.20 4.06 -14.85
CA CYS A 227 0.99 4.70 -15.40
C CYS A 227 2.00 3.63 -15.83
N ARG A 228 2.40 3.67 -17.11
CA ARG A 228 3.41 2.79 -17.69
C ARG A 228 4.72 3.54 -17.86
N TYR A 229 5.78 2.90 -17.40
CA TYR A 229 7.17 3.36 -17.59
C TYR A 229 7.85 2.46 -18.60
N THR A 230 8.69 3.09 -19.45
CA THR A 230 9.55 2.39 -20.41
C THR A 230 10.99 2.85 -20.19
N ALA A 231 11.88 1.92 -19.95
CA ALA A 231 13.30 2.22 -19.81
C ALA A 231 13.94 2.49 -21.17
N LEU A 232 14.66 3.59 -21.29
CA LEU A 232 15.44 4.00 -22.45
C LEU A 232 16.83 3.36 -22.43
N ASN A 233 17.35 3.06 -21.24
CA ASN A 233 18.59 2.31 -21.03
C ASN A 233 18.24 0.83 -20.75
N ARG A 234 19.01 -0.11 -21.31
CA ARG A 234 18.79 -1.57 -21.25
C ARG A 234 19.75 -2.29 -20.30
N ASP A 235 20.44 -1.57 -19.45
CA ASP A 235 21.29 -2.18 -18.43
C ASP A 235 20.47 -3.12 -17.54
N ARG A 236 20.92 -4.38 -17.49
CA ARG A 236 20.19 -5.47 -16.83
C ARG A 236 20.01 -5.25 -15.33
N TYR A 237 21.02 -4.73 -14.65
CA TYR A 237 20.99 -4.51 -13.21
C TYR A 237 19.92 -3.48 -12.85
N TRP A 238 19.90 -2.34 -13.56
CA TRP A 238 18.92 -1.29 -13.32
C TRP A 238 17.50 -1.72 -13.68
N LEU A 239 17.34 -2.46 -14.76
CA LEU A 239 16.05 -3.04 -15.12
C LEU A 239 15.56 -4.00 -14.04
N GLY A 240 16.43 -4.87 -13.52
CA GLY A 240 16.11 -5.77 -12.42
C GLY A 240 15.64 -5.01 -11.17
N LEU A 241 16.35 -3.95 -10.78
CA LEU A 241 15.95 -3.10 -9.64
C LEU A 241 14.59 -2.41 -9.86
N ILE A 242 14.31 -1.92 -11.06
CA ILE A 242 13.02 -1.32 -11.40
C ILE A 242 11.89 -2.36 -11.26
N GLN A 243 12.10 -3.59 -11.76
CA GLN A 243 11.10 -4.66 -11.65
C GLN A 243 10.89 -5.09 -10.19
N LEU A 244 11.97 -5.26 -9.43
CA LEU A 244 11.94 -5.55 -8.00
C LEU A 244 11.12 -4.49 -7.23
N LEU A 245 11.44 -3.22 -7.41
CA LEU A 245 10.76 -2.13 -6.71
C LEU A 245 9.30 -1.97 -7.17
N THR A 246 8.99 -2.32 -8.42
CA THR A 246 7.61 -2.35 -8.92
C THR A 246 6.77 -3.40 -8.17
N ASP A 247 7.30 -4.60 -7.93
CA ASP A 247 6.59 -5.64 -7.18
C ASP A 247 6.58 -5.36 -5.67
N TYR A 248 7.67 -4.80 -5.14
CA TYR A 248 7.71 -4.31 -3.77
C TYR A 248 6.66 -3.24 -3.48
N ALA A 249 6.30 -2.42 -4.46
CA ALA A 249 5.29 -1.37 -4.33
C ALA A 249 3.92 -1.93 -3.86
N PHE A 250 3.59 -3.18 -4.21
CA PHE A 250 2.40 -3.87 -3.72
C PHE A 250 2.35 -3.86 -2.20
N TYR A 251 3.43 -4.17 -1.52
CA TYR A 251 3.50 -4.20 -0.04
C TYR A 251 3.74 -2.82 0.56
N ALA A 252 4.68 -2.06 0.00
CA ALA A 252 5.15 -0.80 0.57
C ALA A 252 4.21 0.39 0.32
N GLY A 253 3.34 0.27 -0.70
CA GLY A 253 2.61 1.43 -1.21
C GLY A 253 3.53 2.52 -1.79
N VAL A 254 2.95 3.46 -2.52
CA VAL A 254 3.68 4.54 -3.21
C VAL A 254 3.25 5.91 -2.70
N GLY A 255 4.21 6.81 -2.55
CA GLY A 255 3.97 8.18 -2.10
C GLY A 255 3.83 8.31 -0.58
N TYR A 256 3.14 9.36 -0.13
CA TYR A 256 2.98 9.65 1.30
C TYR A 256 1.62 9.17 1.84
N GLN A 257 1.51 9.05 3.17
CA GLN A 257 0.31 8.57 3.89
C GLN A 257 -0.16 7.16 3.48
N THR A 258 0.76 6.28 3.11
CA THR A 258 0.44 4.89 2.77
C THR A 258 -0.11 4.09 3.97
N ALA A 259 0.19 4.50 5.19
CA ALA A 259 -0.43 3.96 6.41
C ALA A 259 -1.81 4.55 6.73
N ALA A 260 -2.30 5.52 5.94
CA ALA A 260 -3.58 6.20 6.17
C ALA A 260 -4.50 6.14 4.92
N GLY A 261 -4.44 5.06 4.17
CA GLY A 261 -5.35 4.76 3.07
C GLY A 261 -4.94 5.29 1.70
N MET A 262 -3.82 6.01 1.61
CA MET A 262 -3.29 6.50 0.33
C MET A 262 -2.26 5.52 -0.26
N GLY A 263 -1.95 5.68 -1.55
CA GLY A 263 -0.81 5.05 -2.19
C GLY A 263 -0.89 3.54 -2.34
N GLN A 264 -2.06 2.95 -2.29
CA GLN A 264 -2.23 1.53 -2.58
C GLN A 264 -2.09 1.30 -4.08
N VAL A 265 -1.18 0.41 -4.44
CA VAL A 265 -0.75 0.21 -5.83
C VAL A 265 -0.42 -1.26 -6.07
N ARG A 266 -0.54 -1.69 -7.31
CA ARG A 266 -0.06 -3.00 -7.77
C ARG A 266 0.46 -2.91 -9.20
N ARG A 267 1.19 -3.92 -9.63
CA ARG A 267 1.50 -4.13 -11.04
C ARG A 267 0.20 -4.34 -11.83
N ALA A 268 0.07 -3.71 -13.00
CA ALA A 268 -1.07 -3.84 -13.90
C ALA A 268 -0.84 -4.93 -14.94
#